data_0a82225724e51643400483b308ccbd96
#
_entry.id   0a82225724e51643400483b308ccbd96
#
_cell.length_a   1.000
_cell.length_b   1.000
_cell.length_c   1.000
_cell.angle_alpha   90.00
_cell.angle_beta   90.00
_cell.angle_gamma   90.00
#
_symmetry.space_group_name_H-M   'P 1'
#
loop_
_entity.id
_entity.type
_entity.pdbx_description
1 polymer ?
#
loop_
_entity_poly.entity_id
_entity_poly.type
_entity_poly.pdbx_seq_one_letter_code
_entity_poly.pdbx_strand_id
1 'polypeptide(L)'
;MHGTEEASAWVRRWTHLVPAGGAVLDVACGRGRHMRWFAQQGHPVTGVDRDPDAIEAVRDTGEAVLADIEDGPWPFAGRSFAGVVVTNYLWRPRLPDIVAAVAPGGVLVYETFARGNETVGKPSRPDFLLAPGELLQACQGLRVVAYEGGFLAAPDRFVQRIAAVRAVPGATPGRYML
;
A
#
# COMPACT_ATOMS: atom_id res chain seq x y z
N MET A 1 4.78 -3.86 18.10
CA MET A 1 5.76 -4.50 17.21
C MET A 1 6.52 -3.39 16.49
N HIS A 2 7.82 -3.29 16.71
CA HIS A 2 8.64 -2.29 16.01
C HIS A 2 8.74 -2.75 14.55
N GLY A 3 8.06 -2.06 13.65
CA GLY A 3 8.26 -2.26 12.23
C GLY A 3 9.74 -2.01 11.91
N THR A 4 10.33 -2.84 11.07
CA THR A 4 11.68 -2.63 10.57
C THR A 4 11.78 -1.21 9.99
N GLU A 5 12.88 -0.50 10.20
CA GLU A 5 13.10 0.84 9.64
C GLU A 5 13.18 0.82 8.11
N GLU A 6 13.43 -0.35 7.54
CA GLU A 6 13.51 -0.56 6.10
C GLU A 6 12.13 -0.74 5.44
N ALA A 7 12.02 -0.25 4.22
CA ALA A 7 10.86 -0.51 3.38
C ALA A 7 10.71 -2.01 3.11
N SER A 8 9.46 -2.48 2.99
CA SER A 8 9.16 -3.86 2.70
C SER A 8 9.86 -4.34 1.42
N ALA A 9 10.33 -5.58 1.40
CA ALA A 9 10.93 -6.17 0.22
C ALA A 9 9.97 -6.18 -0.99
N TRP A 10 8.67 -6.36 -0.75
CA TRP A 10 7.64 -6.27 -1.78
C TRP A 10 7.54 -4.86 -2.36
N VAL A 11 7.47 -3.84 -1.52
CA VAL A 11 7.44 -2.44 -1.95
C VAL A 11 8.69 -2.09 -2.74
N ARG A 12 9.87 -2.47 -2.25
CA ARG A 12 11.15 -2.22 -2.95
C ARG A 12 11.19 -2.89 -4.33
N ARG A 13 10.71 -4.13 -4.42
CA ARG A 13 10.67 -4.89 -5.68
C ARG A 13 9.85 -4.19 -6.75
N TRP A 14 8.72 -3.58 -6.39
CA TRP A 14 7.78 -3.02 -7.35
C TRP A 14 7.83 -1.50 -7.47
N THR A 15 8.78 -0.85 -6.79
CA THR A 15 8.99 0.61 -6.88
C THR A 15 9.13 1.10 -8.32
N HIS A 16 9.78 0.33 -9.18
CA HIS A 16 10.02 0.69 -10.59
C HIS A 16 8.73 0.81 -11.42
N LEU A 17 7.60 0.30 -10.94
CA LEU A 17 6.31 0.49 -11.60
C LEU A 17 5.69 1.87 -11.35
N VAL A 18 6.19 2.63 -10.38
CA VAL A 18 5.77 4.02 -10.18
C VAL A 18 6.40 4.89 -11.25
N PRO A 19 5.61 5.63 -12.06
CA PRO A 19 6.15 6.55 -13.03
C PRO A 19 7.16 7.54 -12.42
N ALA A 20 8.28 7.76 -13.08
CA ALA A 20 9.36 8.61 -12.58
C ALA A 20 8.87 10.00 -12.14
N GLY A 21 9.24 10.41 -10.93
CA GLY A 21 8.81 11.68 -10.33
C GLY A 21 7.33 11.76 -9.95
N GLY A 22 6.56 10.69 -10.14
CA GLY A 22 5.14 10.65 -9.78
C GLY A 22 4.91 10.63 -8.27
N ALA A 23 3.83 11.28 -7.83
CA ALA A 23 3.48 11.35 -6.41
C ALA A 23 3.04 9.99 -5.85
N VAL A 24 3.46 9.67 -4.64
CA VAL A 24 3.15 8.43 -3.94
C VAL A 24 2.37 8.71 -2.67
N LEU A 25 1.29 7.94 -2.45
CA LEU A 25 0.52 7.91 -1.21
C LEU A 25 0.88 6.67 -0.40
N ASP A 26 1.25 6.85 0.85
CA ASP A 26 1.45 5.78 1.84
C ASP A 26 0.27 5.77 2.82
N VAL A 27 -0.59 4.76 2.73
CA VAL A 27 -1.81 4.63 3.55
C VAL A 27 -1.48 3.90 4.84
N ALA A 28 -1.88 4.47 5.98
CA ALA A 28 -1.47 4.02 7.31
C ALA A 28 0.07 3.98 7.41
N CYS A 29 0.68 5.12 7.15
CA CYS A 29 2.12 5.24 6.89
C CYS A 29 3.00 4.96 8.12
N GLY A 30 2.43 4.96 9.33
CA GLY A 30 3.18 4.80 10.55
C GLY A 30 4.33 5.82 10.62
N ARG A 31 5.50 5.37 11.02
CA ARG A 31 6.70 6.24 11.10
C ARG A 31 7.40 6.46 9.75
N GLY A 32 6.74 6.15 8.61
CA GLY A 32 7.14 6.58 7.28
C GLY A 32 8.30 5.83 6.64
N ARG A 33 8.52 4.55 6.95
CA ARG A 33 9.58 3.77 6.30
C ARG A 33 9.46 3.74 4.77
N HIS A 34 8.24 3.65 4.24
CA HIS A 34 7.98 3.67 2.80
C HIS A 34 8.01 5.09 2.24
N MET A 35 7.52 6.08 2.99
CA MET A 35 7.65 7.49 2.59
C MET A 35 9.12 7.86 2.37
N ARG A 36 10.01 7.53 3.32
CA ARG A 36 11.46 7.77 3.18
C ARG A 36 12.05 7.04 1.98
N TRP A 37 11.65 5.79 1.77
CA TRP A 37 12.10 5.02 0.61
C TRP A 37 11.76 5.71 -0.70
N PHE A 38 10.50 6.10 -0.92
CA PHE A 38 10.07 6.75 -2.15
C PHE A 38 10.65 8.16 -2.30
N ALA A 39 10.77 8.92 -1.23
CA ALA A 39 11.43 10.22 -1.25
C ALA A 39 12.89 10.12 -1.72
N GLN A 40 13.64 9.11 -1.26
CA GLN A 40 15.00 8.81 -1.72
C GLN A 40 15.06 8.40 -3.21
N GLN A 41 13.98 7.86 -3.76
CA GLN A 41 13.86 7.54 -5.18
C GLN A 41 13.38 8.73 -6.03
N GLY A 42 13.21 9.92 -5.45
CA GLY A 42 12.83 11.14 -6.13
C GLY A 42 11.33 11.33 -6.33
N HIS A 43 10.49 10.64 -5.56
CA HIS A 43 9.04 10.81 -5.59
C HIS A 43 8.56 11.80 -4.52
N PRO A 44 7.67 12.75 -4.86
CA PRO A 44 6.89 13.45 -3.85
C PRO A 44 6.02 12.44 -3.08
N VAL A 45 6.02 12.51 -1.75
CA VAL A 45 5.33 11.54 -0.90
C VAL A 45 4.29 12.21 -0.02
N THR A 46 3.16 11.54 0.15
CA THR A 46 2.09 11.89 1.07
C THR A 46 1.84 10.68 1.96
N GLY A 47 1.80 10.87 3.27
CA GLY A 47 1.45 9.82 4.22
C GLY A 47 0.22 10.21 5.02
N VAL A 48 -0.63 9.23 5.34
CA VAL A 48 -1.76 9.38 6.24
C VAL A 48 -1.69 8.36 7.36
N ASP A 49 -1.90 8.82 8.58
CA ASP A 49 -2.02 7.96 9.77
C ASP A 49 -2.91 8.66 10.81
N ARG A 50 -3.49 7.89 11.72
CA ARG A 50 -4.28 8.42 12.84
C ARG A 50 -3.43 8.72 14.07
N ASP A 51 -2.22 8.21 14.12
CA ASP A 51 -1.29 8.42 15.23
C ASP A 51 -0.54 9.75 15.05
N PRO A 52 -0.74 10.76 15.94
CA PRO A 52 -0.06 12.04 15.84
C PRO A 52 1.46 11.91 15.97
N ASP A 53 1.98 10.96 16.74
CA ASP A 53 3.42 10.74 16.88
C ASP A 53 4.04 10.18 15.60
N ALA A 54 3.29 9.32 14.89
CA ALA A 54 3.68 8.82 13.58
C ALA A 54 3.74 9.96 12.55
N ILE A 55 2.71 10.81 12.53
CA ILE A 55 2.65 11.97 11.62
C ILE A 55 3.76 12.97 11.90
N GLU A 56 4.06 13.26 13.16
CA GLU A 56 5.19 14.12 13.51
C GLU A 56 6.52 13.56 12.99
N ALA A 57 6.72 12.25 13.08
CA ALA A 57 7.95 11.58 12.62
C ALA A 57 8.18 11.65 11.09
N VAL A 58 7.15 11.98 10.30
CA VAL A 58 7.24 12.02 8.82
C VAL A 58 7.11 13.44 8.25
N ARG A 59 6.91 14.44 9.08
CA ARG A 59 6.64 15.83 8.69
C ARG A 59 7.71 16.40 7.74
N ASP A 60 8.96 16.05 7.95
CA ASP A 60 10.08 16.52 7.14
C ASP A 60 10.33 15.68 5.89
N THR A 61 9.60 14.56 5.73
CA THR A 61 9.76 13.66 4.59
C THR A 61 8.85 14.04 3.41
N GLY A 62 7.65 14.53 3.69
CA GLY A 62 6.66 14.91 2.69
C GLY A 62 5.38 15.43 3.31
N GLU A 63 4.28 15.41 2.57
CA GLU A 63 2.97 15.79 3.08
C GLU A 63 2.51 14.77 4.14
N ALA A 64 2.27 15.25 5.36
CA ALA A 64 1.87 14.43 6.49
C ALA A 64 0.43 14.77 6.89
N VAL A 65 -0.48 13.81 6.75
CA VAL A 65 -1.91 13.98 7.00
C VAL A 65 -2.33 13.21 8.24
N LEU A 66 -2.70 13.92 9.31
CA LEU A 66 -3.29 13.32 10.50
C LEU A 66 -4.78 13.10 10.26
N ALA A 67 -5.19 11.86 10.08
CA ALA A 67 -6.60 11.52 9.87
C ALA A 67 -6.88 10.08 10.29
N ASP A 68 -8.03 9.87 10.96
CA ASP A 68 -8.60 8.55 11.14
C ASP A 68 -9.48 8.23 9.93
N ILE A 69 -8.93 7.41 9.01
CA ILE A 69 -9.62 7.01 7.79
C ILE A 69 -10.63 5.88 8.01
N GLU A 70 -10.70 5.31 9.20
CA GLU A 70 -11.70 4.29 9.56
C GLU A 70 -13.02 4.96 9.98
N ASP A 71 -12.96 5.94 10.89
CA ASP A 71 -14.13 6.63 11.42
C ASP A 71 -14.40 8.00 10.77
N GLY A 72 -13.41 8.56 10.07
CA GLY A 72 -13.49 9.86 9.42
C GLY A 72 -13.65 9.78 7.90
N PRO A 73 -13.74 10.93 7.23
CA PRO A 73 -13.80 10.99 5.77
C PRO A 73 -12.46 10.58 5.14
N TRP A 74 -12.53 10.11 3.89
CA TRP A 74 -11.33 9.90 3.07
C TRP A 74 -10.72 11.26 2.70
N PRO A 75 -9.46 11.56 3.15
CA PRO A 75 -8.90 12.91 2.99
C PRO A 75 -8.41 13.21 1.57
N PHE A 76 -8.40 12.22 0.68
CA PHE A 76 -7.88 12.34 -0.67
C PHE A 76 -8.97 12.28 -1.75
N ALA A 77 -10.21 12.62 -1.42
CA ALA A 77 -11.29 12.70 -2.40
C ALA A 77 -10.90 13.61 -3.58
N GLY A 78 -11.02 13.09 -4.80
CA GLY A 78 -10.64 13.83 -6.02
C GLY A 78 -9.13 13.91 -6.30
N ARG A 79 -8.28 13.34 -5.43
CA ARG A 79 -6.83 13.21 -5.68
C ARG A 79 -6.50 11.81 -6.19
N SER A 80 -5.50 11.74 -7.05
CA SER A 80 -4.93 10.47 -7.51
C SER A 80 -3.40 10.53 -7.47
N PHE A 81 -2.79 9.34 -7.36
CA PHE A 81 -1.35 9.21 -7.14
C PHE A 81 -0.76 8.21 -8.14
N ALA A 82 0.47 8.47 -8.57
CA ALA A 82 1.21 7.56 -9.43
C ALA A 82 1.59 6.24 -8.73
N GLY A 83 1.72 6.27 -7.42
CA GLY A 83 1.86 5.10 -6.58
C GLY A 83 0.97 5.19 -5.35
N VAL A 84 0.31 4.10 -4.99
CA VAL A 84 -0.41 3.95 -3.73
C VAL A 84 0.15 2.74 -3.02
N VAL A 85 0.62 2.91 -1.80
CA VAL A 85 1.29 1.88 -1.00
C VAL A 85 0.50 1.62 0.26
N VAL A 86 0.24 0.36 0.55
CA VAL A 86 -0.42 -0.08 1.78
C VAL A 86 0.31 -1.29 2.34
N THR A 87 0.76 -1.22 3.57
CA THR A 87 1.39 -2.36 4.25
C THR A 87 0.88 -2.54 5.66
N ASN A 88 0.66 -3.80 6.04
CA ASN A 88 0.21 -4.18 7.39
C ASN A 88 -1.06 -3.44 7.85
N TYR A 89 -1.95 -3.14 6.92
CA TYR A 89 -3.21 -2.43 7.15
C TYR A 89 -4.34 -3.05 6.34
N LEU A 90 -5.49 -3.24 6.97
CA LEU A 90 -6.71 -3.70 6.32
C LEU A 90 -7.92 -3.04 6.98
N TRP A 91 -8.65 -2.23 6.21
CA TRP A 91 -9.97 -1.74 6.54
C TRP A 91 -10.85 -1.81 5.29
N ARG A 92 -11.69 -2.83 5.23
CA ARG A 92 -12.45 -3.17 4.02
C ARG A 92 -13.28 -2.03 3.44
N PRO A 93 -13.95 -1.18 4.26
CA PRO A 93 -14.69 -0.04 3.73
C PRO A 93 -13.85 0.96 2.94
N ARG A 94 -12.52 0.99 3.14
CA ARG A 94 -11.58 1.88 2.42
C ARG A 94 -10.93 1.27 1.19
N LEU A 95 -11.09 -0.01 0.95
CA LEU A 95 -10.50 -0.65 -0.24
C LEU A 95 -10.92 0.03 -1.55
N PRO A 96 -12.21 0.40 -1.77
CA PRO A 96 -12.59 1.13 -2.98
C PRO A 96 -11.91 2.50 -3.12
N ASP A 97 -11.78 3.26 -2.03
CA ASP A 97 -11.12 4.57 -2.03
C ASP A 97 -9.62 4.44 -2.34
N ILE A 98 -8.97 3.45 -1.75
CA ILE A 98 -7.54 3.14 -2.00
C ILE A 98 -7.31 2.80 -3.47
N VAL A 99 -8.13 1.92 -4.04
CA VAL A 99 -8.01 1.55 -5.46
C VAL A 99 -8.31 2.75 -6.37
N ALA A 100 -9.33 3.55 -6.05
CA ALA A 100 -9.69 4.74 -6.81
C ALA A 100 -8.60 5.83 -6.78
N ALA A 101 -7.77 5.87 -5.74
CA ALA A 101 -6.68 6.81 -5.61
C ALA A 101 -5.50 6.54 -6.57
N VAL A 102 -5.46 5.39 -7.24
CA VAL A 102 -4.43 5.06 -8.24
C VAL A 102 -4.71 5.83 -9.54
N ALA A 103 -3.80 6.71 -9.93
CA ALA A 103 -3.91 7.46 -11.18
C ALA A 103 -3.80 6.56 -12.41
N PRO A 104 -4.34 6.97 -13.58
CA PRO A 104 -4.06 6.28 -14.84
C PRO A 104 -2.53 6.13 -15.05
N GLY A 105 -2.07 4.93 -15.37
CA GLY A 105 -0.64 4.59 -15.45
C GLY A 105 0.05 4.38 -14.10
N GLY A 106 -0.62 4.63 -12.99
CA GLY A 106 -0.11 4.43 -11.65
C GLY A 106 -0.22 2.99 -11.18
N VAL A 107 0.36 2.70 -10.02
CA VAL A 107 0.42 1.36 -9.42
C VAL A 107 -0.07 1.36 -7.98
N LEU A 108 -0.80 0.30 -7.62
CA LEU A 108 -1.07 -0.08 -6.23
C LEU A 108 -0.10 -1.18 -5.81
N VAL A 109 0.64 -0.95 -4.74
CA VAL A 109 1.49 -1.95 -4.09
C VAL A 109 0.92 -2.20 -2.69
N TYR A 110 0.34 -3.36 -2.49
CA TYR A 110 -0.36 -3.70 -1.26
C TYR A 110 0.16 -5.02 -0.69
N GLU A 111 0.48 -5.04 0.59
CA GLU A 111 0.91 -6.23 1.32
C GLU A 111 0.32 -6.20 2.73
N THR A 112 -0.46 -7.21 3.10
CA THR A 112 -0.94 -7.35 4.48
C THR A 112 -1.22 -8.80 4.85
N PHE A 113 -1.57 -9.01 6.11
CA PHE A 113 -1.78 -10.34 6.68
C PHE A 113 -3.01 -11.03 6.12
N ALA A 114 -2.92 -12.34 5.99
CA ALA A 114 -3.98 -13.21 5.48
C ALA A 114 -4.39 -14.26 6.51
N ARG A 115 -5.53 -14.90 6.29
CA ARG A 115 -5.99 -16.03 7.08
C ARG A 115 -4.93 -17.12 7.15
N GLY A 116 -4.77 -17.71 8.31
CA GLY A 116 -3.65 -18.55 8.70
C GLY A 116 -2.71 -17.85 9.67
N ASN A 117 -2.61 -16.51 9.61
CA ASN A 117 -1.71 -15.75 10.48
C ASN A 117 -2.09 -15.86 11.97
N GLU A 118 -3.35 -16.11 12.28
CA GLU A 118 -3.83 -16.39 13.64
C GLU A 118 -3.18 -17.62 14.27
N THR A 119 -2.59 -18.50 13.49
CA THR A 119 -1.89 -19.70 13.95
C THR A 119 -0.43 -19.45 14.33
N VAL A 120 0.15 -18.35 13.88
CA VAL A 120 1.59 -18.05 14.07
C VAL A 120 1.85 -16.74 14.80
N GLY A 121 0.85 -15.86 14.90
CA GLY A 121 1.06 -14.58 15.58
C GLY A 121 -0.08 -13.60 15.45
N LYS A 122 0.26 -12.33 15.52
CA LYS A 122 -0.69 -11.21 15.37
C LYS A 122 -0.41 -10.44 14.08
N PRO A 123 -1.45 -9.83 13.49
CA PRO A 123 -2.85 -9.84 13.92
C PRO A 123 -3.48 -11.23 13.83
N SER A 124 -4.42 -11.52 14.72
CA SER A 124 -5.12 -12.80 14.79
C SER A 124 -6.65 -12.68 14.61
N ARG A 125 -7.18 -11.46 14.64
CA ARG A 125 -8.61 -11.22 14.42
C ARG A 125 -8.95 -11.32 12.94
N PRO A 126 -10.05 -12.01 12.59
CA PRO A 126 -10.48 -12.14 11.17
C PRO A 126 -10.66 -10.81 10.44
N ASP A 127 -11.06 -9.76 11.15
CA ASP A 127 -11.25 -8.41 10.59
C ASP A 127 -9.97 -7.85 9.94
N PHE A 128 -8.80 -8.27 10.43
CA PHE A 128 -7.48 -7.82 9.97
C PHE A 128 -6.78 -8.83 9.06
N LEU A 129 -7.46 -9.91 8.70
CA LEU A 129 -6.89 -10.99 7.89
C LEU A 129 -7.65 -11.13 6.57
N LEU A 130 -6.93 -11.02 5.46
CA LEU A 130 -7.48 -11.21 4.13
C LEU A 130 -7.96 -12.65 3.93
N ALA A 131 -9.14 -12.81 3.38
CA ALA A 131 -9.61 -14.10 2.87
C ALA A 131 -8.83 -14.48 1.59
N PRO A 132 -8.74 -15.79 1.24
CA PRO A 132 -8.06 -16.23 0.03
C PRO A 132 -8.53 -15.46 -1.20
N GLY A 133 -7.59 -14.87 -1.96
CA GLY A 133 -7.87 -14.11 -3.18
C GLY A 133 -8.53 -12.73 -2.97
N GLU A 134 -8.68 -12.25 -1.76
CA GLU A 134 -9.41 -11.00 -1.48
C GLU A 134 -8.73 -9.77 -2.12
N LEU A 135 -7.40 -9.70 -2.17
CA LEU A 135 -6.73 -8.60 -2.88
C LEU A 135 -6.96 -8.64 -4.40
N LEU A 136 -7.08 -9.82 -4.98
CA LEU A 136 -7.44 -9.95 -6.40
C LEU A 136 -8.83 -9.38 -6.67
N GLN A 137 -9.80 -9.65 -5.80
CA GLN A 137 -11.16 -9.08 -5.90
C GLN A 137 -11.14 -7.55 -5.71
N ALA A 138 -10.43 -7.06 -4.72
CA ALA A 138 -10.32 -5.61 -4.48
C ALA A 138 -9.72 -4.86 -5.66
N CYS A 139 -8.83 -5.50 -6.43
CA CYS A 139 -8.12 -4.92 -7.57
C CYS A 139 -8.73 -5.24 -8.93
N GLN A 140 -9.98 -5.70 -9.03
CA GLN A 140 -10.63 -6.08 -10.30
C GLN A 140 -10.59 -4.99 -11.37
N GLY A 141 -10.57 -3.71 -11.00
CA GLY A 141 -10.46 -2.58 -11.94
C GLY A 141 -9.03 -2.26 -12.37
N LEU A 142 -8.03 -2.98 -11.88
CA LEU A 142 -6.63 -2.79 -12.18
C LEU A 142 -6.07 -4.01 -12.93
N ARG A 143 -4.98 -3.79 -13.68
CA ARG A 143 -4.22 -4.88 -14.27
C ARG A 143 -3.24 -5.43 -13.25
N VAL A 144 -3.42 -6.68 -12.82
CA VAL A 144 -2.51 -7.36 -11.90
C VAL A 144 -1.20 -7.69 -12.63
N VAL A 145 -0.09 -7.16 -12.12
CA VAL A 145 1.26 -7.46 -12.61
C VAL A 145 1.84 -8.64 -11.83
N ALA A 146 1.64 -8.64 -10.51
CA ALA A 146 2.11 -9.71 -9.64
C ALA A 146 1.15 -9.88 -8.44
N TYR A 147 0.97 -11.12 -8.04
CA TYR A 147 0.22 -11.48 -6.83
C TYR A 147 0.88 -12.68 -6.16
N GLU A 148 0.99 -12.61 -4.87
CA GLU A 148 1.42 -13.74 -4.05
C GLU A 148 0.51 -13.88 -2.84
N GLY A 149 0.10 -15.11 -2.53
CA GLY A 149 -0.63 -15.45 -1.33
C GLY A 149 -0.02 -16.68 -0.70
N GLY A 150 0.41 -16.59 0.56
CA GLY A 150 1.04 -17.71 1.22
C GLY A 150 1.79 -17.36 2.50
N PHE A 151 2.70 -18.22 2.86
CA PHE A 151 3.49 -18.15 4.08
C PHE A 151 4.88 -17.57 3.83
N LEU A 152 5.31 -16.69 4.70
CA LEU A 152 6.67 -16.16 4.75
C LEU A 152 7.29 -16.54 6.09
N ALA A 153 8.51 -17.05 6.06
CA ALA A 153 9.31 -17.30 7.26
C ALA A 153 10.18 -16.09 7.62
N ALA A 154 10.62 -16.03 8.88
CA ALA A 154 11.56 -15.05 9.42
C ALA A 154 11.14 -13.56 9.21
N PRO A 155 10.10 -13.07 9.88
CA PRO A 155 9.23 -13.77 10.82
C PRO A 155 8.11 -14.55 10.13
N ASP A 156 7.66 -15.60 10.80
CA ASP A 156 6.55 -16.43 10.35
C ASP A 156 5.27 -15.60 10.23
N ARG A 157 4.68 -15.59 9.03
CA ARG A 157 3.42 -14.89 8.77
C ARG A 157 2.73 -15.38 7.50
N PHE A 158 1.42 -15.35 7.51
CA PHE A 158 0.61 -15.52 6.30
C PHE A 158 0.26 -14.16 5.73
N VAL A 159 0.47 -13.97 4.43
CA VAL A 159 0.24 -12.70 3.73
C VAL A 159 -0.44 -12.91 2.38
N GLN A 160 -1.11 -11.86 1.91
CA GLN A 160 -1.33 -11.61 0.49
C GLN A 160 -0.63 -10.33 0.10
N ARG A 161 -0.09 -10.29 -1.11
CA ARG A 161 0.59 -9.12 -1.66
C ARG A 161 0.37 -9.00 -3.16
N ILE A 162 0.16 -7.79 -3.63
CA ILE A 162 -0.21 -7.50 -5.01
C ILE A 162 0.52 -6.25 -5.51
N ALA A 163 0.87 -6.26 -6.78
CA ALA A 163 1.24 -5.09 -7.56
C ALA A 163 0.31 -5.02 -8.76
N ALA A 164 -0.50 -3.97 -8.84
CA ALA A 164 -1.52 -3.83 -9.87
C ALA A 164 -1.55 -2.41 -10.42
N VAL A 165 -1.64 -2.26 -11.73
CA VAL A 165 -1.52 -1.00 -12.45
C VAL A 165 -2.87 -0.58 -13.03
N ARG A 166 -3.19 0.72 -12.94
CA ARG A 166 -4.32 1.28 -13.68
C ARG A 166 -3.91 1.54 -15.12
N ALA A 167 -4.47 0.76 -16.02
CA ALA A 167 -4.22 0.96 -17.45
C ALA A 167 -4.69 2.35 -17.91
N VAL A 168 -3.94 2.95 -18.83
CA VAL A 168 -4.37 4.17 -19.52
C VAL A 168 -5.29 3.77 -20.67
N PRO A 169 -6.55 4.28 -20.71
CA PRO A 169 -7.49 3.94 -21.79
C PRO A 169 -6.91 4.24 -23.16
N GLY A 170 -7.00 3.29 -24.10
CA GLY A 170 -6.54 3.43 -25.49
C GLY A 170 -5.02 3.41 -25.68
N ALA A 171 -4.24 3.29 -24.63
CA ALA A 171 -2.79 3.16 -24.74
C ALA A 171 -2.37 1.72 -25.06
N THR A 172 -1.21 1.58 -25.71
CA THR A 172 -0.55 0.28 -25.87
C THR A 172 -0.28 -0.32 -24.50
N PRO A 173 -0.51 -1.63 -24.29
CA PRO A 173 -0.22 -2.29 -23.03
C PRO A 173 1.21 -2.06 -22.57
N GLY A 174 1.39 -1.62 -21.32
CA GLY A 174 2.70 -1.41 -20.73
C GLY A 174 3.51 -2.71 -20.65
N ARG A 175 4.82 -2.58 -20.76
CA ARG A 175 5.78 -3.66 -20.52
C ARG A 175 6.24 -3.57 -19.08
N TYR A 176 5.56 -4.31 -18.19
CA TYR A 176 5.86 -4.32 -16.76
C TYR A 176 6.91 -5.39 -16.49
N MET A 177 8.14 -4.96 -16.16
CA MET A 177 9.23 -5.89 -15.83
C MET A 177 8.94 -6.61 -14.52
N LEU A 178 9.16 -7.92 -14.47
CA LEU A 178 8.93 -8.78 -13.30
C LEU A 178 10.16 -8.91 -12.41
#